data_1cdcd5c9e583ed25c2e67b5390fe13d6
#
_entry.id   1cdcd5c9e583ed25c2e67b5390fe13d6
#
_cell.length_a   1.000
_cell.length_b   1.000
_cell.length_c   1.000
_cell.angle_alpha   90.00
_cell.angle_beta   90.00
_cell.angle_gamma   90.00
#
_symmetry.space_group_name_H-M   'P 1'
#
loop_
_entity.id
_entity.type
_entity.pdbx_description
1 polymer ?
#
loop_
_entity_poly.entity_id
_entity_poly.type
_entity_poly.pdbx_seq_one_letter_code
_entity_poly.pdbx_strand_id
1 'polypeptide(L)'
;MKITANKFVAVTYDLNVGEGEERELMERATAETPLKFIFGTGAMLPAFEDALKGLEVGDKFNFSITPADAYGEYVEEHVLDLPKNIFEVDGKFDSEMIKEGNTVPMMDSNGNRMNGSVLEVKEDVVVMDFNHPLAGETLHFNGEVIDVHEPTAEEIAALTAPAGGCGCGCDD
;
A
#
# COMPACT_ATOMS: atom_id res chain seq x y z
N MET A 1 18.75 -2.81 -21.08
CA MET A 1 17.48 -3.47 -21.43
C MET A 1 16.34 -2.59 -21.00
N LYS A 2 15.38 -2.38 -21.88
CA LYS A 2 14.24 -1.52 -21.59
C LYS A 2 13.14 -2.25 -20.82
N ILE A 3 12.43 -1.51 -20.00
CA ILE A 3 11.29 -2.06 -19.28
C ILE A 3 10.16 -2.34 -20.27
N THR A 4 9.75 -3.59 -20.36
CA THR A 4 8.63 -4.00 -21.19
C THR A 4 7.76 -5.01 -20.40
N ALA A 5 6.61 -5.37 -20.97
CA ALA A 5 5.73 -6.32 -20.31
C ALA A 5 6.46 -7.63 -19.97
N ASN A 6 6.15 -8.16 -18.82
CA ASN A 6 6.71 -9.41 -18.30
C ASN A 6 8.22 -9.36 -18.07
N LYS A 7 8.75 -8.21 -17.69
CA LYS A 7 10.14 -8.06 -17.30
C LYS A 7 10.25 -7.90 -15.79
N PHE A 8 11.30 -8.47 -15.24
CA PHE A 8 11.64 -8.23 -13.83
C PHE A 8 12.29 -6.86 -13.73
N VAL A 9 11.75 -6.03 -12.86
CA VAL A 9 12.25 -4.67 -12.66
C VAL A 9 12.56 -4.47 -11.19
N ALA A 10 13.75 -3.97 -10.92
CA ALA A 10 14.14 -3.54 -9.58
C ALA A 10 14.44 -2.05 -9.63
N VAL A 11 13.80 -1.30 -8.77
CA VAL A 11 13.95 0.15 -8.72
C VAL A 11 14.17 0.62 -7.29
N THR A 12 14.91 1.71 -7.17
CA THR A 12 14.95 2.45 -5.92
C THR A 12 13.96 3.59 -6.06
N TYR A 13 13.37 4.02 -4.96
CA TYR A 13 12.47 5.17 -5.00
C TYR A 13 12.30 5.79 -3.63
N ASP A 14 11.89 7.04 -3.64
CA ASP A 14 11.44 7.75 -2.45
C ASP A 14 9.98 8.11 -2.71
N LEU A 15 9.09 7.61 -1.86
CA LEU A 15 7.67 7.95 -1.93
C LEU A 15 7.39 9.08 -0.97
N ASN A 16 7.00 10.22 -1.53
CA ASN A 16 6.57 11.37 -0.74
C ASN A 16 5.08 11.59 -0.98
N VAL A 17 4.38 12.00 0.06
CA VAL A 17 2.96 12.34 -0.04
C VAL A 17 2.75 13.78 0.42
N GLY A 18 1.70 14.40 -0.12
CA GLY A 18 1.36 15.78 0.19
C GLY A 18 1.52 16.71 -1.00
N GLU A 19 1.29 17.97 -0.78
CA GLU A 19 1.35 18.98 -1.82
C GLU A 19 2.42 20.02 -1.50
N GLY A 20 3.05 20.51 -2.55
CA GLY A 20 4.02 21.60 -2.44
C GLY A 20 5.22 21.25 -1.59
N GLU A 21 5.51 22.14 -0.64
CA GLU A 21 6.66 21.98 0.25
C GLU A 21 6.37 21.07 1.46
N GLU A 22 5.12 20.75 1.69
CA GLU A 22 4.69 19.94 2.83
C GLU A 22 4.74 18.44 2.55
N ARG A 23 5.58 18.03 1.62
CA ARG A 23 5.73 16.61 1.30
C ARG A 23 6.42 15.87 2.43
N GLU A 24 5.89 14.71 2.74
CA GLU A 24 6.44 13.85 3.77
C GLU A 24 6.91 12.54 3.14
N LEU A 25 8.13 12.13 3.50
CA LEU A 25 8.66 10.85 3.03
C LEU A 25 7.93 9.71 3.74
N MET A 26 7.18 8.91 3.00
CA MET A 26 6.40 7.81 3.55
C MET A 26 7.10 6.48 3.40
N GLU A 27 7.83 6.28 2.31
CA GLU A 27 8.51 5.03 2.04
C GLU A 27 9.75 5.29 1.21
N ARG A 28 10.77 4.49 1.43
CA ARG A 28 12.02 4.55 0.67
C ARG A 28 12.51 3.16 0.36
N ALA A 29 12.80 2.91 -0.90
CA ALA A 29 13.47 1.70 -1.34
C ALA A 29 14.89 2.08 -1.77
N THR A 30 15.87 1.43 -1.17
CA THR A 30 17.28 1.73 -1.46
C THR A 30 17.89 0.63 -2.34
N ALA A 31 19.12 0.87 -2.80
CA ALA A 31 19.82 -0.13 -3.60
C ALA A 31 20.06 -1.45 -2.83
N GLU A 32 20.04 -1.38 -1.50
CA GLU A 32 20.18 -2.57 -0.66
C GLU A 32 18.88 -3.35 -0.56
N THR A 33 17.75 -2.61 -0.57
CA THR A 33 16.42 -3.20 -0.49
C THR A 33 15.52 -2.58 -1.55
N PRO A 34 15.79 -2.86 -2.83
CA PRO A 34 15.01 -2.25 -3.90
C PRO A 34 13.61 -2.84 -4.00
N LEU A 35 12.71 -2.08 -4.59
CA LEU A 35 11.40 -2.59 -4.94
C LEU A 35 11.55 -3.49 -6.16
N LYS A 36 11.15 -4.74 -6.04
CA LYS A 36 11.22 -5.74 -7.10
C LYS A 36 9.82 -6.13 -7.52
N PHE A 37 9.57 -6.13 -8.81
CA PHE A 37 8.25 -6.52 -9.32
C PHE A 37 8.36 -6.97 -10.77
N ILE A 38 7.30 -7.65 -11.25
CA ILE A 38 7.20 -8.04 -12.66
C ILE A 38 6.33 -7.01 -13.36
N PHE A 39 6.90 -6.33 -14.32
CA PHE A 39 6.20 -5.29 -15.07
C PHE A 39 5.10 -5.91 -15.94
N GLY A 40 3.93 -5.29 -15.96
CA GLY A 40 2.82 -5.75 -16.80
C GLY A 40 1.92 -6.80 -16.17
N THR A 41 2.19 -7.21 -14.93
CA THR A 41 1.35 -8.20 -14.24
C THR A 41 0.23 -7.55 -13.42
N GLY A 42 0.23 -6.22 -13.34
CA GLY A 42 -0.72 -5.52 -12.49
C GLY A 42 -0.34 -5.52 -11.02
N ALA A 43 0.91 -5.90 -10.71
CA ALA A 43 1.39 -5.91 -9.33
C ALA A 43 1.53 -4.51 -8.75
N MET A 44 1.72 -3.53 -9.61
CA MET A 44 1.87 -2.14 -9.22
C MET A 44 0.74 -1.30 -9.82
N LEU A 45 0.64 -0.06 -9.38
CA LEU A 45 -0.36 0.86 -9.92
C LEU A 45 -0.13 1.07 -11.42
N PRO A 46 -1.19 1.11 -12.23
CA PRO A 46 -1.04 1.33 -13.68
C PRO A 46 -0.28 2.61 -14.01
N ALA A 47 -0.51 3.67 -13.26
CA ALA A 47 0.21 4.93 -13.47
C ALA A 47 1.70 4.79 -13.18
N PHE A 48 2.06 3.96 -12.20
CA PHE A 48 3.44 3.67 -11.87
C PHE A 48 4.12 2.91 -13.01
N GLU A 49 3.45 1.90 -13.52
CA GLU A 49 3.97 1.12 -14.65
C GLU A 49 4.12 1.97 -15.90
N ASP A 50 3.13 2.81 -16.22
CA ASP A 50 3.20 3.69 -17.38
C ASP A 50 4.39 4.66 -17.28
N ALA A 51 4.68 5.13 -16.09
CA ALA A 51 5.79 6.05 -15.88
C ALA A 51 7.15 5.37 -16.07
N LEU A 52 7.22 4.08 -15.77
CA LEU A 52 8.47 3.33 -15.90
C LEU A 52 8.66 2.73 -17.29
N LYS A 53 7.59 2.64 -18.06
CA LYS A 53 7.62 2.00 -19.37
C LYS A 53 8.64 2.66 -20.31
N GLY A 54 9.51 1.85 -20.86
CA GLY A 54 10.53 2.33 -21.80
C GLY A 54 11.81 2.83 -21.18
N LEU A 55 11.88 2.86 -19.85
CA LEU A 55 13.11 3.21 -19.15
C LEU A 55 14.11 2.05 -19.20
N GLU A 56 15.35 2.38 -18.96
CA GLU A 56 16.44 1.38 -18.94
C GLU A 56 17.14 1.43 -17.58
N VAL A 57 17.99 0.44 -17.35
CA VAL A 57 18.83 0.41 -16.14
C VAL A 57 19.68 1.68 -16.09
N GLY A 58 19.61 2.37 -14.96
CA GLY A 58 20.33 3.63 -14.77
C GLY A 58 19.49 4.87 -15.08
N ASP A 59 18.29 4.68 -15.64
CA ASP A 59 17.40 5.83 -15.90
C ASP A 59 16.69 6.24 -14.61
N LYS A 60 16.60 7.52 -14.42
CA LYS A 60 15.90 8.09 -13.27
C LYS A 60 14.47 8.45 -13.65
N PHE A 61 13.60 8.33 -12.70
CA PHE A 61 12.20 8.71 -12.88
C PHE A 61 11.77 9.66 -11.76
N ASN A 62 10.85 10.52 -12.12
CA ASN A 62 10.23 11.43 -11.17
C ASN A 62 8.82 11.72 -11.69
N PHE A 63 7.83 11.28 -10.97
CA PHE A 63 6.44 11.48 -11.38
C PHE A 63 5.53 11.55 -10.17
N SER A 64 4.34 12.05 -10.40
CA SER A 64 3.32 12.16 -9.36
C SER A 64 2.08 11.40 -9.81
N ILE A 65 1.43 10.74 -8.88
CA ILE A 65 0.19 10.03 -9.13
C ILE A 65 -0.90 10.70 -8.31
N THR A 66 -1.99 11.08 -8.98
CA THR A 66 -3.13 11.69 -8.29
C THR A 66 -3.86 10.64 -7.44
N PRO A 67 -4.60 11.06 -6.41
CA PRO A 67 -5.33 10.10 -5.58
C PRO A 67 -6.27 9.21 -6.38
N ALA A 68 -6.90 9.73 -7.42
CA ALA A 68 -7.82 8.96 -8.23
C ALA A 68 -7.13 7.79 -8.96
N ASP A 69 -5.86 7.95 -9.31
CA ASP A 69 -5.07 6.92 -9.99
C ASP A 69 -4.24 6.07 -9.01
N ALA A 70 -4.21 6.47 -7.75
CA ALA A 70 -3.44 5.78 -6.71
C ALA A 70 -4.36 4.95 -5.82
N TYR A 71 -4.53 5.39 -4.57
CA TYR A 71 -5.33 4.65 -3.58
C TYR A 71 -6.76 5.17 -3.50
N GLY A 72 -7.18 6.01 -4.43
CA GLY A 72 -8.51 6.59 -4.45
C GLY A 72 -8.57 7.88 -3.64
N GLU A 73 -9.65 8.61 -3.83
CA GLU A 73 -9.89 9.84 -3.11
C GLU A 73 -10.43 9.54 -1.71
N TYR A 74 -10.21 10.46 -0.81
CA TYR A 74 -10.77 10.36 0.53
C TYR A 74 -12.31 10.42 0.45
N VAL A 75 -12.97 9.44 1.03
CA VAL A 75 -14.44 9.34 1.01
C VAL A 75 -14.97 9.46 2.44
N GLU A 76 -15.74 10.50 2.72
CA GLU A 76 -16.31 10.70 4.04
C GLU A 76 -17.27 9.58 4.44
N GLU A 77 -17.85 8.90 3.45
CA GLU A 77 -18.74 7.77 3.73
C GLU A 77 -18.03 6.59 4.38
N HIS A 78 -16.70 6.54 4.25
CA HIS A 78 -15.91 5.52 4.91
C HIS A 78 -15.58 5.88 6.36
N VAL A 79 -15.95 7.06 6.82
CA VAL A 79 -15.83 7.44 8.22
C VAL A 79 -17.14 7.06 8.90
N LEU A 80 -17.05 6.10 9.82
CA LEU A 80 -18.24 5.53 10.45
C LEU A 80 -18.18 5.68 11.96
N ASP A 81 -19.34 5.91 12.56
CA ASP A 81 -19.50 5.90 14.01
C ASP A 81 -19.87 4.49 14.42
N LEU A 82 -19.00 3.85 15.17
CA LEU A 82 -19.21 2.48 15.62
C LEU A 82 -19.45 2.45 17.12
N PRO A 83 -20.41 1.66 17.59
CA PRO A 83 -20.66 1.59 19.03
C PRO A 83 -19.49 0.95 19.76
N LYS A 84 -19.20 1.44 20.94
CA LYS A 84 -18.08 0.93 21.75
C LYS A 84 -18.22 -0.56 22.09
N ASN A 85 -19.43 -1.06 22.16
CA ASN A 85 -19.66 -2.45 22.54
C ASN A 85 -19.06 -3.46 21.56
N ILE A 86 -18.84 -3.07 20.29
CA ILE A 86 -18.19 -3.96 19.34
C ILE A 86 -16.68 -4.09 19.56
N PHE A 87 -16.12 -3.14 20.33
CA PHE A 87 -14.70 -3.14 20.68
C PHE A 87 -14.45 -3.73 22.06
N GLU A 88 -15.50 -4.15 22.75
CA GLU A 88 -15.35 -4.77 24.06
C GLU A 88 -14.96 -6.23 23.93
N VAL A 89 -13.94 -6.62 24.67
CA VAL A 89 -13.50 -8.00 24.78
C VAL A 89 -13.74 -8.44 26.22
N ASP A 90 -14.48 -9.53 26.37
CA ASP A 90 -14.85 -10.05 27.70
C ASP A 90 -15.58 -9.03 28.58
N GLY A 91 -16.38 -8.17 27.95
CA GLY A 91 -17.15 -7.16 28.65
C GLY A 91 -16.37 -5.90 29.00
N LYS A 92 -15.14 -5.79 28.51
CA LYS A 92 -14.29 -4.64 28.77
C LYS A 92 -13.88 -3.93 27.50
N PHE A 93 -14.03 -2.61 27.51
CA PHE A 93 -13.56 -1.78 26.41
C PHE A 93 -12.06 -1.58 26.54
N ASP A 94 -11.34 -1.90 25.47
CA ASP A 94 -9.89 -1.74 25.46
C ASP A 94 -9.52 -0.34 25.01
N SER A 95 -9.40 0.56 25.96
CA SER A 95 -9.05 1.96 25.68
C SER A 95 -7.57 2.15 25.32
N GLU A 96 -6.75 1.12 25.49
CA GLU A 96 -5.35 1.19 25.09
C GLU A 96 -5.20 0.93 23.59
N MET A 97 -6.01 0.04 23.04
CA MET A 97 -6.01 -0.20 21.60
C MET A 97 -6.85 0.82 20.85
N ILE A 98 -7.96 1.22 21.42
CA ILE A 98 -8.91 2.15 20.78
C ILE A 98 -8.62 3.55 21.28
N LYS A 99 -7.63 4.18 20.66
CA LYS A 99 -7.25 5.57 20.96
C LYS A 99 -7.20 6.36 19.66
N GLU A 100 -7.40 7.66 19.79
CA GLU A 100 -7.27 8.57 18.65
C GLU A 100 -5.88 8.41 18.02
N GLY A 101 -5.87 8.24 16.70
CA GLY A 101 -4.65 8.08 15.95
C GLY A 101 -4.15 6.64 15.81
N ASN A 102 -4.76 5.70 16.50
CA ASN A 102 -4.39 4.30 16.36
C ASN A 102 -5.12 3.64 15.19
N THR A 103 -4.49 2.64 14.61
CA THR A 103 -5.11 1.82 13.57
C THR A 103 -5.53 0.49 14.17
N VAL A 104 -6.78 0.13 13.98
CA VAL A 104 -7.35 -1.11 14.52
C VAL A 104 -7.76 -2.02 13.37
N PRO A 105 -7.29 -3.26 13.35
CA PRO A 105 -7.74 -4.21 12.34
C PRO A 105 -9.17 -4.66 12.66
N MET A 106 -10.03 -4.60 11.66
CA MET A 106 -11.42 -4.97 11.80
C MET A 106 -11.86 -5.86 10.66
N MET A 107 -13.00 -6.46 10.81
CA MET A 107 -13.56 -7.36 9.81
C MET A 107 -14.98 -6.91 9.48
N ASP A 108 -15.29 -6.80 8.20
CA ASP A 108 -16.63 -6.41 7.80
C ASP A 108 -17.59 -7.62 7.87
N SER A 109 -18.86 -7.37 7.57
CA SER A 109 -19.89 -8.41 7.61
C SER A 109 -19.67 -9.52 6.57
N ASN A 110 -18.84 -9.27 5.58
CA ASN A 110 -18.51 -10.23 4.53
C ASN A 110 -17.26 -11.06 4.85
N GLY A 111 -16.61 -10.78 5.98
CA GLY A 111 -15.39 -11.45 6.37
C GLY A 111 -14.10 -10.83 5.84
N ASN A 112 -14.20 -9.71 5.17
CA ASN A 112 -13.01 -9.02 4.66
C ASN A 112 -12.33 -8.24 5.78
N ARG A 113 -11.02 -8.33 5.80
CA ARG A 113 -10.24 -7.57 6.77
C ARG A 113 -10.01 -6.15 6.27
N MET A 114 -10.20 -5.19 7.14
CA MET A 114 -9.94 -3.80 6.83
C MET A 114 -9.32 -3.13 8.05
N ASN A 115 -8.49 -2.15 7.80
CA ASN A 115 -7.87 -1.38 8.87
C ASN A 115 -8.63 -0.08 9.01
N GLY A 116 -9.07 0.20 10.22
CA GLY A 116 -9.72 1.47 10.53
C GLY A 116 -8.83 2.32 11.40
N SER A 117 -8.76 3.61 11.11
CA SER A 117 -8.03 4.56 11.92
C SER A 117 -9.01 5.23 12.88
N VAL A 118 -8.67 5.26 14.16
CA VAL A 118 -9.51 5.89 15.18
C VAL A 118 -9.33 7.40 15.07
N LEU A 119 -10.40 8.10 14.72
CA LEU A 119 -10.39 9.55 14.61
C LEU A 119 -10.79 10.21 15.94
N GLU A 120 -11.80 9.67 16.59
CA GLU A 120 -12.30 10.21 17.84
C GLU A 120 -12.97 9.12 18.67
N VAL A 121 -12.80 9.18 19.97
CA VAL A 121 -13.47 8.27 20.90
C VAL A 121 -14.48 9.10 21.70
N LYS A 122 -15.77 8.82 21.46
CA LYS A 122 -16.87 9.49 22.16
C LYS A 122 -17.37 8.61 23.31
N GLU A 123 -18.35 9.10 24.06
CA GLU A 123 -18.87 8.34 25.20
C GLU A 123 -19.45 6.98 24.83
N ASP A 124 -20.22 6.93 23.75
CA ASP A 124 -20.93 5.71 23.33
C ASP A 124 -20.44 5.13 22.04
N VAL A 125 -19.69 5.89 21.25
CA VAL A 125 -19.26 5.47 19.93
C VAL A 125 -17.79 5.83 19.69
N VAL A 126 -17.20 5.14 18.74
CA VAL A 126 -15.85 5.43 18.27
C VAL A 126 -15.96 5.80 16.80
N VAL A 127 -15.46 6.97 16.44
CA VAL A 127 -15.45 7.41 15.05
C VAL A 127 -14.21 6.82 14.39
N MET A 128 -14.40 6.01 13.37
CA MET A 128 -13.31 5.35 12.68
C MET A 128 -13.34 5.67 11.19
N ASP A 129 -12.15 5.82 10.63
CA ASP A 129 -11.93 6.09 9.23
C ASP A 129 -11.38 4.83 8.56
N PHE A 130 -12.11 4.30 7.60
CA PHE A 130 -11.73 3.11 6.87
C PHE A 130 -11.10 3.44 5.51
N ASN A 131 -10.83 4.70 5.24
CA ASN A 131 -10.09 5.08 4.04
C ASN A 131 -8.63 4.60 4.15
N HIS A 132 -8.03 4.35 2.99
CA HIS A 132 -6.61 4.02 2.98
C HIS A 132 -5.82 5.19 3.57
N PRO A 133 -4.75 4.93 4.34
CA PRO A 133 -3.94 6.00 4.92
C PRO A 133 -3.42 7.02 3.90
N LEU A 134 -3.23 6.59 2.66
CA LEU A 134 -2.77 7.47 1.58
C LEU A 134 -3.90 7.94 0.66
N ALA A 135 -5.15 7.63 0.99
CA ALA A 135 -6.30 8.10 0.22
C ALA A 135 -6.40 9.63 0.28
N GLY A 136 -6.69 10.24 -0.84
CA GLY A 136 -6.79 11.68 -0.94
C GLY A 136 -5.44 12.40 -1.01
N GLU A 137 -4.35 11.64 -1.00
CA GLU A 137 -3.01 12.20 -1.04
C GLU A 137 -2.37 11.97 -2.41
N THR A 138 -1.71 12.99 -2.93
CA THR A 138 -0.95 12.85 -4.16
C THR A 138 0.38 12.17 -3.84
N LEU A 139 0.70 11.12 -4.60
CA LEU A 139 1.93 10.38 -4.40
C LEU A 139 3.01 10.89 -5.33
N HIS A 140 4.18 11.13 -4.79
CA HIS A 140 5.34 11.60 -5.57
C HIS A 140 6.42 10.55 -5.50
N PHE A 141 6.71 9.94 -6.64
CA PHE A 141 7.75 8.93 -6.75
C PHE A 141 8.97 9.53 -7.42
N ASN A 142 10.11 9.33 -6.80
CA ASN A 142 11.38 9.81 -7.33
C ASN A 142 12.43 8.73 -7.09
N GLY A 143 13.01 8.22 -8.14
CA GLY A 143 13.98 7.14 -7.99
C GLY A 143 14.73 6.81 -9.27
N GLU A 144 15.26 5.60 -9.28
CA GLU A 144 16.11 5.14 -10.37
C GLU A 144 15.91 3.66 -10.62
N VAL A 145 15.96 3.27 -11.88
CA VAL A 145 15.90 1.86 -12.28
C VAL A 145 17.29 1.27 -12.09
N ILE A 146 17.41 0.25 -11.25
CA ILE A 146 18.71 -0.37 -10.97
C ILE A 146 18.88 -1.71 -11.67
N ASP A 147 17.80 -2.40 -12.02
CA ASP A 147 17.90 -3.68 -12.71
C ASP A 147 16.65 -3.93 -13.55
N VAL A 148 16.87 -4.47 -14.76
CA VAL A 148 15.78 -4.92 -15.64
C VAL A 148 16.29 -6.16 -16.35
N HIS A 149 15.61 -7.28 -16.19
CA HIS A 149 15.96 -8.52 -16.88
C HIS A 149 14.72 -9.39 -17.09
N GLU A 150 14.88 -10.44 -17.87
CA GLU A 150 13.80 -11.39 -18.05
C GLU A 150 13.66 -12.24 -16.79
N PRO A 151 12.46 -12.31 -16.20
CA PRO A 151 12.28 -13.05 -14.96
C PRO A 151 12.36 -14.54 -15.19
N THR A 152 12.93 -15.25 -14.23
CA THR A 152 12.90 -16.70 -14.23
C THR A 152 11.57 -17.18 -13.65
N ALA A 153 11.26 -18.47 -13.86
CA ALA A 153 10.04 -19.04 -13.28
C ALA A 153 10.04 -18.94 -11.76
N GLU A 154 11.20 -19.03 -11.14
CA GLU A 154 11.34 -18.89 -9.68
C GLU A 154 11.05 -17.47 -9.22
N GLU A 155 11.54 -16.49 -9.96
CA GLU A 155 11.30 -15.08 -9.64
C GLU A 155 9.82 -14.73 -9.80
N ILE A 156 9.19 -15.21 -10.87
CA ILE A 156 7.78 -15.01 -11.09
C ILE A 156 6.97 -15.62 -9.95
N ALA A 157 7.28 -16.84 -9.57
CA ALA A 157 6.59 -17.53 -8.49
C ALA A 157 6.78 -16.80 -7.15
N ALA A 158 7.97 -16.29 -6.88
CA ALA A 158 8.24 -15.58 -5.64
C ALA A 158 7.49 -14.26 -5.52
N LEU A 159 7.31 -13.57 -6.65
CA LEU A 159 6.66 -12.25 -6.65
C LEU A 159 5.15 -12.31 -6.85
N THR A 160 4.64 -13.38 -7.47
CA THR A 160 3.21 -13.51 -7.74
C THR A 160 2.50 -14.49 -6.81
N ALA A 161 3.27 -15.25 -6.01
CA ALA A 161 2.68 -16.17 -5.06
C ALA A 161 1.86 -15.42 -4.01
N PRO A 162 0.67 -15.90 -3.68
CA PRO A 162 -0.15 -15.25 -2.67
C PRO A 162 0.53 -15.32 -1.31
N ALA A 163 0.47 -14.22 -0.58
CA ALA A 163 1.01 -14.16 0.76
C ALA A 163 0.30 -15.19 1.64
N GLY A 164 1.04 -16.01 2.30
CA GLY A 164 0.47 -17.05 3.14
C GLY A 164 0.09 -18.33 2.42
N GLY A 165 0.17 -18.30 1.10
CA GLY A 165 -0.10 -19.50 0.31
C GLY A 165 0.99 -20.51 0.42
N CYS A 166 2.03 -20.12 0.97
CA CYS A 166 3.13 -21.01 1.16
C CYS A 166 2.77 -22.24 1.92
N GLY A 167 1.88 -22.23 2.33
CA GLY A 167 1.54 -23.30 3.01
C GLY A 167 2.11 -24.57 2.64
N CYS A 168 2.24 -24.51 2.48
CA CYS A 168 2.33 -25.36 2.47
C CYS A 168 2.46 -26.45 2.31
N GLY A 169 2.40 -26.63 2.27
CA GLY A 169 2.54 -27.49 2.10
C GLY A 169 2.66 -28.46 2.14
N CYS A 170 2.82 -28.48 2.29
CA CYS A 170 3.13 -29.16 2.26
C CYS A 170 3.10 -30.23 2.37
N ASP A 171 2.99 -30.50 2.59
CA ASP A 171 3.13 -31.25 2.63
C ASP A 171 2.89 -32.24 2.45
N ASP A 172 2.92 -32.59 2.43
CA ASP A 172 2.91 -33.40 2.22
C ASP A 172 3.29 -34.10 2.15
#